data_7298267e3afe39919a65bdbc10d0bf1c
#
_entry.id   7298267e3afe39919a65bdbc10d0bf1c
#
_cell.length_a   1.000
_cell.length_b   1.000
_cell.length_c   1.000
_cell.angle_alpha   90.00
_cell.angle_beta   90.00
_cell.angle_gamma   90.00
#
_symmetry.space_group_name_H-M   'P 1'
#
loop_
_entity.id
_entity.type
_entity.pdbx_description
1 polymer ?
#
loop_
_entity_poly.entity_id
_entity_poly.type
_entity_poly.pdbx_seq_one_letter_code
_entity_poly.pdbx_strand_id
1 'polypeptide(L)'
;MGGIGCHYMATWMPDRDTRTFSQMGGEGAAWIGQAAFSQRKHVFQNLGDGTYFHSGSLAIRAAVASRVNITYKILFNEAVAMTGGQQVDGELSLLDLIAQIRAEGVTRIAVVSAELHAKEIPDGIELVRRANYDALQRRFR
;
A
#
# COMPACT_ATOMS: atom_id res chain seq x y z
N MET A 1 1.39 9.14 3.89
CA MET A 1 2.37 8.67 4.90
C MET A 1 3.38 7.78 4.20
N GLY A 2 4.65 7.89 4.59
CA GLY A 2 5.72 7.02 4.12
C GLY A 2 5.83 5.74 4.95
N GLY A 3 6.48 4.74 4.39
CA GLY A 3 6.96 3.56 5.08
C GLY A 3 8.48 3.43 4.87
N ILE A 4 9.10 2.39 5.38
CA ILE A 4 10.52 2.13 5.21
C ILE A 4 10.73 1.43 3.86
N GLY A 5 11.56 2.02 3.00
CA GLY A 5 11.87 1.57 1.65
C GLY A 5 12.32 2.74 0.78
N CYS A 6 12.64 2.52 -0.50
CA CYS A 6 13.06 3.59 -1.42
C CYS A 6 12.03 4.73 -1.51
N HIS A 7 10.75 4.44 -1.32
CA HIS A 7 9.67 5.42 -1.29
C HIS A 7 9.73 6.38 -0.09
N TYR A 8 10.56 6.10 0.93
CA TYR A 8 10.84 7.03 2.02
C TYR A 8 11.41 8.37 1.52
N MET A 9 12.16 8.35 0.42
CA MET A 9 12.70 9.58 -0.18
C MET A 9 11.63 10.62 -0.55
N ALA A 10 10.37 10.21 -0.71
CA ALA A 10 9.26 11.12 -0.93
C ALA A 10 9.06 12.12 0.25
N THR A 11 9.59 11.83 1.44
CA THR A 11 9.56 12.75 2.59
C THR A 11 10.42 14.01 2.35
N TRP A 12 11.41 13.92 1.46
CA TRP A 12 12.28 15.04 1.07
C TRP A 12 11.75 15.83 -0.14
N MET A 13 10.61 15.43 -0.68
CA MET A 13 9.96 16.06 -1.82
C MET A 13 8.74 16.87 -1.34
N PRO A 14 8.84 18.21 -1.22
CA PRO A 14 7.76 19.03 -0.65
C PRO A 14 6.42 18.91 -1.41
N ASP A 15 6.47 18.70 -2.72
CA ASP A 15 5.33 18.53 -3.61
C ASP A 15 4.56 17.22 -3.36
N ARG A 16 5.15 16.25 -2.65
CA ARG A 16 4.55 14.95 -2.35
C ARG A 16 3.74 14.91 -1.06
N ASP A 17 3.78 15.96 -0.25
CA ASP A 17 3.08 16.08 1.04
C ASP A 17 3.21 14.83 1.93
N THR A 18 4.39 14.19 1.92
CA THR A 18 4.68 13.02 2.75
C THR A 18 5.32 13.47 4.06
N ARG A 19 4.52 13.60 5.12
CA ARG A 19 4.93 14.25 6.38
C ARG A 19 5.27 13.30 7.51
N THR A 20 4.78 12.07 7.44
CA THR A 20 4.94 11.09 8.52
C THR A 20 5.37 9.75 7.95
N PHE A 21 6.08 8.99 8.75
CA PHE A 21 6.48 7.62 8.45
C PHE A 21 6.45 6.79 9.73
N SER A 22 6.52 5.47 9.56
CA SER A 22 6.62 4.51 10.67
C SER A 22 7.64 3.43 10.33
N GLN A 23 8.02 2.65 11.34
CA GLN A 23 8.87 1.48 11.18
C GLN A 23 8.18 0.41 10.32
N MET A 24 8.96 -0.55 9.83
CA MET A 24 8.44 -1.72 9.10
C MET A 24 7.41 -2.46 9.96
N GLY A 25 6.23 -2.71 9.37
CA GLY A 25 5.10 -3.36 10.04
C GLY A 25 4.16 -2.43 10.79
N GLY A 26 4.53 -1.16 10.99
CA GLY A 26 3.67 -0.15 11.60
C GLY A 26 3.02 0.82 10.61
N GLU A 27 3.17 0.56 9.31
CA GLU A 27 2.67 1.44 8.26
C GLU A 27 1.16 1.63 8.35
N GLY A 28 0.75 2.88 8.55
CA GLY A 28 -0.66 3.25 8.71
C GLY A 28 -1.22 3.09 10.12
N ALA A 29 -0.55 2.37 11.02
CA ALA A 29 -1.03 2.16 12.39
C ALA A 29 -1.17 3.48 13.18
N ALA A 30 -0.28 4.44 12.96
CA ALA A 30 -0.37 5.76 13.58
C ALA A 30 -1.66 6.51 13.19
N TRP A 31 -2.16 6.29 11.97
CA TRP A 31 -3.41 6.90 11.53
C TRP A 31 -4.63 6.38 12.29
N ILE A 32 -4.60 5.14 12.75
CA ILE A 32 -5.68 4.56 13.56
C ILE A 32 -5.94 5.42 14.80
N GLY A 33 -4.87 5.82 15.50
CA GLY A 33 -5.01 6.69 16.66
C GLY A 33 -5.25 8.18 16.31
N GLN A 34 -4.66 8.67 15.22
CA GLN A 34 -4.72 10.09 14.83
C GLN A 34 -6.04 10.48 14.16
N ALA A 35 -6.72 9.55 13.49
CA ALA A 35 -7.90 9.85 12.67
C ALA A 35 -9.00 10.58 13.43
N ALA A 36 -9.27 10.19 14.67
CA ALA A 36 -10.30 10.78 15.50
C ALA A 36 -10.01 12.24 15.90
N PHE A 37 -8.75 12.64 15.93
CA PHE A 37 -8.28 13.96 16.34
C PHE A 37 -7.85 14.85 15.17
N SER A 38 -7.94 14.34 13.93
CA SER A 38 -7.49 15.03 12.73
C SER A 38 -8.67 15.65 11.98
N GLN A 39 -8.44 16.83 11.40
CA GLN A 39 -9.36 17.39 10.40
C GLN A 39 -9.27 16.66 9.05
N ARG A 40 -8.17 15.94 8.81
CA ARG A 40 -7.95 15.13 7.61
C ARG A 40 -8.87 13.92 7.66
N LYS A 41 -9.60 13.65 6.59
CA LYS A 41 -10.58 12.56 6.53
C LYS A 41 -10.03 11.26 5.94
N HIS A 42 -8.87 11.33 5.28
CA HIS A 42 -8.26 10.22 4.58
C HIS A 42 -6.74 10.39 4.48
N VAL A 43 -6.02 9.29 4.47
CA VAL A 43 -4.57 9.27 4.19
C VAL A 43 -4.22 8.18 3.19
N PHE A 44 -3.14 8.42 2.44
CA PHE A 44 -2.45 7.39 1.67
C PHE A 44 -1.23 6.91 2.46
N GLN A 45 -1.05 5.60 2.54
CA GLN A 45 0.09 4.94 3.16
C GLN A 45 0.86 4.13 2.12
N ASN A 46 2.12 4.47 1.91
CA ASN A 46 3.01 3.68 1.08
C ASN A 46 3.57 2.49 1.87
N LEU A 47 3.66 1.34 1.24
CA LEU A 47 4.11 0.08 1.81
C LEU A 47 4.84 -0.74 0.73
N GLY A 48 6.05 -1.18 1.00
CA GLY A 48 6.76 -2.11 0.10
C GLY A 48 6.26 -3.54 0.27
N ASP A 49 6.37 -4.34 -0.80
CA ASP A 49 6.01 -5.76 -0.77
C ASP A 49 6.84 -6.57 0.23
N GLY A 50 8.13 -6.31 0.32
CA GLY A 50 8.98 -6.95 1.34
C GLY A 50 8.53 -6.63 2.77
N THR A 51 8.14 -5.39 3.04
CA THR A 51 7.57 -5.01 4.35
C THR A 51 6.21 -5.65 4.57
N TYR A 52 5.36 -5.70 3.55
CA TYR A 52 4.06 -6.38 3.64
C TYR A 52 4.24 -7.84 4.06
N PHE A 53 5.14 -8.55 3.38
CA PHE A 53 5.42 -9.96 3.67
C PHE A 53 6.00 -10.14 5.08
N HIS A 54 6.95 -9.30 5.48
CA HIS A 54 7.58 -9.38 6.80
C HIS A 54 6.57 -9.13 7.94
N SER A 55 5.80 -8.05 7.88
CA SER A 55 4.97 -7.60 9.02
C SER A 55 3.84 -6.63 8.66
N GLY A 56 3.84 -6.02 7.48
CA GLY A 56 2.90 -4.97 7.09
C GLY A 56 1.45 -5.45 6.97
N SER A 57 1.23 -6.73 6.74
CA SER A 57 -0.12 -7.33 6.73
C SER A 57 -0.86 -7.13 8.04
N LEU A 58 -0.16 -7.13 9.18
CA LEU A 58 -0.75 -6.89 10.50
C LEU A 58 -1.27 -5.45 10.65
N ALA A 59 -0.56 -4.46 10.09
CA ALA A 59 -1.01 -3.08 10.10
C ALA A 59 -2.27 -2.89 9.23
N ILE A 60 -2.37 -3.58 8.09
CA ILE A 60 -3.58 -3.57 7.25
C ILE A 60 -4.75 -4.18 8.02
N ARG A 61 -4.56 -5.34 8.65
CA ARG A 61 -5.58 -5.98 9.51
C ARG A 61 -6.08 -5.04 10.60
N ALA A 62 -5.17 -4.36 11.30
CA ALA A 62 -5.52 -3.39 12.34
C ALA A 62 -6.32 -2.20 11.78
N ALA A 63 -5.92 -1.69 10.61
CA ALA A 63 -6.63 -0.60 9.93
C ALA A 63 -8.05 -1.00 9.51
N VAL A 64 -8.23 -2.20 8.96
CA VAL A 64 -9.55 -2.76 8.62
C VAL A 64 -10.41 -2.89 9.87
N ALA A 65 -9.89 -3.48 10.93
CA ALA A 65 -10.60 -3.67 12.19
C ALA A 65 -11.05 -2.34 12.82
N SER A 66 -10.23 -1.29 12.72
CA SER A 66 -10.53 0.04 13.24
C SER A 66 -11.44 0.89 12.35
N ARG A 67 -11.71 0.44 11.13
CA ARG A 67 -12.56 1.14 10.15
C ARG A 67 -12.11 2.57 9.81
N VAL A 68 -10.82 2.87 9.95
CA VAL A 68 -10.29 4.18 9.57
C VAL A 68 -10.24 4.30 8.05
N ASN A 69 -10.44 5.53 7.57
CA ASN A 69 -10.39 5.80 6.13
C ASN A 69 -8.92 5.96 5.68
N ILE A 70 -8.37 4.91 5.12
CA ILE A 70 -6.98 4.81 4.67
C ILE A 70 -6.90 4.06 3.34
N THR A 71 -5.99 4.47 2.47
CA THR A 71 -5.62 3.72 1.25
C THR A 71 -4.17 3.31 1.33
N TYR A 72 -3.92 2.01 1.33
CA TYR A 72 -2.58 1.47 1.20
C TYR A 72 -2.15 1.43 -0.27
N LYS A 73 -0.94 1.84 -0.54
CA LYS A 73 -0.26 1.71 -1.82
C LYS A 73 0.84 0.68 -1.65
N ILE A 74 0.56 -0.57 -2.00
CA ILE A 74 1.55 -1.64 -1.93
C ILE A 74 2.39 -1.57 -3.21
N LEU A 75 3.68 -1.29 -3.03
CA LEU A 75 4.66 -1.16 -4.11
C LEU A 75 5.25 -2.54 -4.35
N PHE A 76 4.67 -3.25 -5.30
CA PHE A 76 5.00 -4.62 -5.62
C PHE A 76 6.07 -4.67 -6.71
N ASN A 77 7.25 -5.21 -6.40
CA ASN A 77 8.38 -5.34 -7.33
C ASN A 77 9.20 -6.63 -7.11
N GLU A 78 8.73 -7.52 -6.24
CA GLU A 78 9.35 -8.83 -5.95
C GLU A 78 10.79 -8.74 -5.44
N ALA A 79 11.19 -7.57 -4.91
CA ALA A 79 12.55 -7.35 -4.47
C ALA A 79 12.66 -6.45 -3.24
N VAL A 80 13.62 -6.75 -2.37
CA VAL A 80 14.06 -5.85 -1.30
C VAL A 80 15.11 -4.89 -1.88
N ALA A 81 14.62 -3.86 -2.58
CA ALA A 81 15.47 -3.00 -3.43
C ALA A 81 16.49 -2.19 -2.62
N MET A 82 16.13 -1.72 -1.43
CA MET A 82 16.97 -0.81 -0.64
C MET A 82 18.28 -1.44 -0.18
N THR A 83 18.31 -2.74 0.05
CA THR A 83 19.48 -3.46 0.58
C THR A 83 20.25 -4.24 -0.46
N GLY A 84 19.96 -4.04 -1.75
CA GLY A 84 20.74 -4.62 -2.85
C GLY A 84 19.93 -5.47 -3.84
N GLY A 85 18.60 -5.45 -3.76
CA GLY A 85 17.74 -6.12 -4.73
C GLY A 85 17.59 -7.62 -4.49
N GLN A 86 17.69 -8.06 -3.24
CA GLN A 86 17.44 -9.45 -2.88
C GLN A 86 15.97 -9.80 -3.17
N GLN A 87 15.73 -11.07 -3.48
CA GLN A 87 14.38 -11.61 -3.54
C GLN A 87 13.70 -11.47 -2.16
N VAL A 88 12.40 -11.25 -2.17
CA VAL A 88 11.58 -11.30 -0.96
C VAL A 88 11.52 -12.76 -0.49
N ASP A 89 11.84 -13.01 0.77
CA ASP A 89 11.70 -14.34 1.37
C ASP A 89 10.23 -14.78 1.33
N GLY A 90 9.98 -15.98 0.81
CA GLY A 90 8.64 -16.54 0.65
C GLY A 90 7.92 -15.98 -0.59
N GLU A 91 7.98 -16.69 -1.66
CA GLU A 91 7.43 -16.42 -2.99
C GLU A 91 5.96 -15.93 -2.96
N LEU A 92 5.75 -14.65 -2.63
CA LEU A 92 4.42 -14.05 -2.62
C LEU A 92 4.10 -13.52 -4.02
N SER A 93 3.26 -14.22 -4.76
CA SER A 93 2.75 -13.70 -6.03
C SER A 93 1.77 -12.53 -5.83
N LEU A 94 1.56 -11.74 -6.88
CA LEU A 94 0.54 -10.68 -6.87
C LEU A 94 -0.86 -11.25 -6.56
N LEU A 95 -1.17 -12.44 -7.05
CA LEU A 95 -2.46 -13.09 -6.81
C LEU A 95 -2.63 -13.51 -5.35
N ASP A 96 -1.58 -14.05 -4.73
CA ASP A 96 -1.59 -14.41 -3.32
C ASP A 96 -1.73 -13.16 -2.44
N LEU A 97 -1.02 -12.08 -2.77
CA LEU A 97 -1.17 -10.79 -2.10
C LEU A 97 -2.63 -10.31 -2.15
N ILE A 98 -3.24 -10.32 -3.33
CA ILE A 98 -4.64 -9.90 -3.51
C ILE A 98 -5.58 -10.79 -2.68
N ALA A 99 -5.38 -12.10 -2.70
CA ALA A 99 -6.18 -13.04 -1.92
C ALA A 99 -6.05 -12.77 -0.41
N GLN A 100 -4.84 -12.53 0.07
CA GLN A 100 -4.58 -12.22 1.48
C GLN A 100 -5.27 -10.93 1.93
N ILE A 101 -5.11 -9.82 1.18
CA ILE A 101 -5.73 -8.55 1.57
C ILE A 101 -7.26 -8.57 1.48
N ARG A 102 -7.82 -9.36 0.57
CA ARG A 102 -9.27 -9.64 0.54
C ARG A 102 -9.72 -10.41 1.79
N ALA A 103 -8.97 -11.43 2.19
CA ALA A 103 -9.25 -12.21 3.39
C ALA A 103 -9.18 -11.37 4.68
N GLU A 104 -8.35 -10.33 4.71
CA GLU A 104 -8.32 -9.34 5.80
C GLU A 104 -9.54 -8.40 5.82
N GLY A 105 -10.40 -8.45 4.81
CA GLY A 105 -11.62 -7.65 4.72
C GLY A 105 -11.50 -6.36 3.90
N VAL A 106 -10.43 -6.20 3.13
CA VAL A 106 -10.30 -5.07 2.19
C VAL A 106 -11.25 -5.31 1.01
N THR A 107 -12.21 -4.40 0.83
CA THR A 107 -13.27 -4.55 -0.18
C THR A 107 -12.96 -3.85 -1.50
N ARG A 108 -12.09 -2.85 -1.50
CA ARG A 108 -11.76 -2.07 -2.67
C ARG A 108 -10.27 -2.20 -3.01
N ILE A 109 -9.97 -2.87 -4.11
CA ILE A 109 -8.62 -3.16 -4.56
C ILE A 109 -8.49 -2.72 -6.01
N ALA A 110 -7.37 -2.08 -6.35
CA ALA A 110 -6.99 -1.76 -7.71
C ALA A 110 -5.54 -2.17 -7.96
N VAL A 111 -5.27 -2.72 -9.12
CA VAL A 111 -3.91 -3.00 -9.61
C VAL A 111 -3.52 -1.93 -10.62
N VAL A 112 -2.36 -1.33 -10.41
CA VAL A 112 -1.80 -0.32 -11.30
C VAL A 112 -0.55 -0.88 -11.95
N SER A 113 -0.54 -1.00 -13.27
CA SER A 113 0.61 -1.50 -14.02
C SER A 113 0.90 -0.66 -15.26
N ALA A 114 2.14 -0.72 -15.75
CA ALA A 114 2.50 -0.16 -17.06
C ALA A 114 1.93 -1.03 -18.18
N GLU A 115 1.99 -2.36 -18.00
CA GLU A 115 1.45 -3.36 -18.92
C GLU A 115 0.22 -4.02 -18.28
N LEU A 116 -0.87 -4.06 -19.04
CA LEU A 116 -2.12 -4.64 -18.57
C LEU A 116 -2.25 -6.09 -19.05
N HIS A 117 -2.03 -7.04 -18.16
CA HIS A 117 -2.32 -8.45 -18.38
C HIS A 117 -3.64 -8.83 -17.69
N ALA A 118 -4.76 -8.40 -18.30
CA ALA A 118 -6.10 -8.55 -17.70
C ALA A 118 -6.52 -9.99 -17.40
N LYS A 119 -5.90 -10.98 -18.08
CA LYS A 119 -6.23 -12.40 -17.91
C LYS A 119 -5.74 -12.99 -16.58
N GLU A 120 -4.86 -12.30 -15.88
CA GLU A 120 -4.24 -12.76 -14.63
C GLU A 120 -4.84 -12.12 -13.39
N ILE A 121 -5.75 -11.16 -13.55
CA ILE A 121 -6.33 -10.43 -12.42
C ILE A 121 -7.71 -10.98 -12.08
N PRO A 122 -8.00 -11.32 -10.82
CA PRO A 122 -9.30 -11.85 -10.40
C PRO A 122 -10.44 -10.86 -10.64
N ASP A 123 -11.65 -11.40 -10.85
CA ASP A 123 -12.86 -10.60 -10.99
C ASP A 123 -13.09 -9.66 -9.81
N GLY A 124 -13.60 -8.47 -10.12
CA GLY A 124 -13.89 -7.44 -9.14
C GLY A 124 -12.67 -6.61 -8.70
N ILE A 125 -11.50 -6.82 -9.33
CA ILE A 125 -10.31 -5.97 -9.15
C ILE A 125 -10.25 -4.97 -10.30
N GLU A 126 -10.11 -3.69 -9.98
CA GLU A 126 -9.93 -2.66 -10.98
C GLU A 126 -8.48 -2.68 -11.50
N LEU A 127 -8.32 -2.85 -12.82
CA LEU A 127 -7.02 -2.79 -13.47
C LEU A 127 -6.84 -1.43 -14.13
N VAL A 128 -5.80 -0.69 -13.74
CA VAL A 128 -5.56 0.70 -14.15
C VAL A 128 -4.17 0.85 -14.77
N ARG A 129 -4.10 1.49 -15.93
CA ARG A 129 -2.81 1.88 -16.51
C ARG A 129 -2.11 2.91 -15.65
N ARG A 130 -0.80 2.79 -15.51
CA ARG A 130 0.03 3.72 -14.74
C ARG A 130 -0.20 5.19 -15.15
N ALA A 131 -0.46 5.47 -16.43
CA ALA A 131 -0.77 6.81 -16.92
C ALA A 131 -2.03 7.43 -16.30
N ASN A 132 -2.97 6.59 -15.80
CA ASN A 132 -4.22 7.02 -15.17
C ASN A 132 -4.16 7.03 -13.63
N TYR A 133 -2.99 6.87 -13.05
CA TYR A 133 -2.80 6.73 -11.62
C TYR A 133 -3.34 7.92 -10.80
N ASP A 134 -3.14 9.15 -11.28
CA ASP A 134 -3.62 10.34 -10.57
C ASP A 134 -5.16 10.42 -10.52
N ALA A 135 -5.82 9.98 -11.58
CA ALA A 135 -7.28 9.88 -11.60
C ALA A 135 -7.78 8.81 -10.62
N LEU A 136 -7.09 7.68 -10.55
CA LEU A 136 -7.37 6.63 -9.57
C LEU A 136 -7.23 7.15 -8.13
N GLN A 137 -6.13 7.85 -7.81
CA GLN A 137 -5.91 8.40 -6.47
C GLN A 137 -7.05 9.33 -6.02
N ARG A 138 -7.57 10.17 -6.93
CA ARG A 138 -8.71 11.05 -6.63
C ARG A 138 -9.97 10.27 -6.25
N ARG A 139 -10.20 9.09 -6.83
CA ARG A 139 -11.36 8.24 -6.53
C ARG A 139 -11.21 7.43 -5.23
N PHE A 140 -10.01 7.29 -4.72
CA PHE A 140 -9.70 6.59 -3.48
C PHE A 140 -9.62 7.54 -2.25
N ARG A 141 -9.86 8.82 -2.45
CA ARG A 141 -10.03 9.79 -1.36
C ARG A 141 -11.47 9.74 -0.87
#